data_4e80db91cd28f9a09c7f452facbe0430
#
_entry.id   4e80db91cd28f9a09c7f452facbe0430
#
_cell.length_a   1.000
_cell.length_b   1.000
_cell.length_c   1.000
_cell.angle_alpha   90.00
_cell.angle_beta   90.00
_cell.angle_gamma   90.00
#
_symmetry.space_group_name_H-M   'P 1'
#
loop_
_entity.id
_entity.type
_entity.pdbx_description
1 polymer ?
#
loop_
_entity_poly.entity_id
_entity_poly.type
_entity_poly.pdbx_seq_one_letter_code
_entity_poly.pdbx_strand_id
1 'polypeptide(L)'
;MSNDNTVSWQGPRRIVNLYDTPYEPYDLEGEVQDNIHLLNIGYDRDRATGWYVIRMEPGTASLPHEHAKHEEYLILEGELIESDGTVLKKGDFISYSPGSFHNSRTETGCLLIGHDRDPYAE
;
A
#
# COMPACT_ATOMS: atom_id res chain seq x y z
N MET A 1 -32.64 18.01 9.60
CA MET A 1 -32.51 19.09 8.61
C MET A 1 -32.21 18.51 7.27
N SER A 2 -32.93 18.88 6.26
CA SER A 2 -32.67 18.37 4.92
C SER A 2 -31.46 19.09 4.31
N ASN A 3 -30.74 18.37 3.47
CA ASN A 3 -29.63 18.92 2.70
C ASN A 3 -30.14 19.22 1.29
N ASP A 4 -30.38 20.49 1.00
CA ASP A 4 -30.93 20.93 -0.28
C ASP A 4 -29.95 20.72 -1.44
N ASN A 5 -28.67 20.43 -1.15
CA ASN A 5 -27.63 20.18 -2.15
C ASN A 5 -27.47 18.69 -2.47
N THR A 6 -28.25 17.82 -1.84
CA THR A 6 -28.15 16.39 -2.10
C THR A 6 -28.76 16.06 -3.45
N VAL A 7 -28.00 15.38 -4.28
CA VAL A 7 -28.46 14.90 -5.58
C VAL A 7 -28.30 13.39 -5.67
N SER A 8 -29.08 12.77 -6.56
CA SER A 8 -28.89 11.35 -6.86
C SER A 8 -27.58 11.12 -7.58
N TRP A 9 -26.90 10.04 -7.24
CA TRP A 9 -25.68 9.65 -7.93
C TRP A 9 -25.97 9.34 -9.40
N GLN A 10 -25.08 9.81 -10.27
CA GLN A 10 -25.11 9.50 -11.70
C GLN A 10 -23.72 9.07 -12.15
N GLY A 11 -23.69 8.07 -13.03
CA GLY A 11 -22.45 7.56 -13.61
C GLY A 11 -21.89 6.33 -12.89
N PRO A 12 -20.92 5.65 -13.49
CA PRO A 12 -20.29 4.48 -12.90
C PRO A 12 -19.38 4.86 -11.73
N ARG A 13 -19.23 3.92 -10.78
CA ARG A 13 -18.25 4.01 -9.69
C ARG A 13 -17.92 2.62 -9.21
N ARG A 14 -16.80 2.50 -8.48
CA ARG A 14 -16.36 1.26 -7.85
C ARG A 14 -16.12 1.52 -6.37
N ILE A 15 -16.60 0.63 -5.53
CA ILE A 15 -16.40 0.69 -4.09
C ILE A 15 -15.72 -0.60 -3.66
N VAL A 16 -14.62 -0.49 -2.91
CA VAL A 16 -13.90 -1.64 -2.36
C VAL A 16 -13.74 -1.42 -0.88
N ASN A 17 -14.11 -2.41 -0.08
CA ASN A 17 -13.87 -2.40 1.36
C ASN A 17 -12.65 -3.25 1.67
N LEU A 18 -11.68 -2.68 2.39
CA LEU A 18 -10.40 -3.33 2.67
C LEU A 18 -10.54 -4.52 3.61
N TYR A 19 -11.63 -4.59 4.37
CA TYR A 19 -11.84 -5.63 5.37
C TYR A 19 -12.77 -6.73 4.89
N ASP A 20 -13.53 -6.51 3.82
CA ASP A 20 -14.53 -7.45 3.30
C ASP A 20 -14.08 -8.10 1.98
N THR A 21 -13.01 -7.63 1.39
CA THR A 21 -12.56 -8.11 0.08
C THR A 21 -11.41 -9.10 0.27
N PRO A 22 -11.43 -10.26 -0.42
CA PRO A 22 -10.33 -11.22 -0.36
C PRO A 22 -9.03 -10.64 -0.90
N TYR A 23 -7.91 -10.97 -0.23
CA TYR A 23 -6.57 -10.58 -0.65
C TYR A 23 -5.92 -11.72 -1.44
N GLU A 24 -4.97 -11.36 -2.28
CA GLU A 24 -4.13 -12.27 -3.05
C GLU A 24 -2.73 -12.33 -2.44
N PRO A 25 -1.92 -13.34 -2.78
CA PRO A 25 -0.50 -13.31 -2.42
C PRO A 25 0.20 -12.09 -3.01
N TYR A 26 1.11 -11.51 -2.23
CA TYR A 26 1.87 -10.34 -2.67
C TYR A 26 3.01 -10.75 -3.60
N ASP A 27 3.06 -10.17 -4.80
CA ASP A 27 4.02 -10.52 -5.84
C ASP A 27 4.56 -9.31 -6.60
N LEU A 28 4.42 -8.11 -6.08
CA LEU A 28 4.79 -6.89 -6.82
C LEU A 28 6.30 -6.72 -7.01
N GLU A 29 7.15 -7.42 -6.25
CA GLU A 29 8.59 -7.46 -6.46
C GLU A 29 9.04 -8.67 -7.29
N GLY A 30 8.11 -9.33 -7.99
CA GLY A 30 8.43 -10.39 -8.95
C GLY A 30 8.14 -11.79 -8.46
N GLU A 31 8.37 -12.09 -7.19
CA GLU A 31 8.06 -13.40 -6.63
C GLU A 31 7.05 -13.28 -5.50
N VAL A 32 6.30 -14.34 -5.26
CA VAL A 32 5.35 -14.40 -4.14
C VAL A 32 6.12 -14.40 -2.83
N GLN A 33 5.73 -13.52 -1.92
CA GLN A 33 6.31 -13.45 -0.59
C GLN A 33 5.35 -14.04 0.44
N ASP A 34 5.84 -14.96 1.26
CA ASP A 34 5.02 -15.62 2.27
C ASP A 34 4.51 -14.63 3.33
N ASN A 35 3.25 -14.82 3.73
CA ASN A 35 2.61 -14.04 4.79
C ASN A 35 2.47 -12.55 4.48
N ILE A 36 2.60 -12.18 3.22
CA ILE A 36 2.30 -10.83 2.72
C ILE A 36 1.20 -10.96 1.69
N HIS A 37 0.15 -10.16 1.85
CA HIS A 37 -1.06 -10.25 1.05
C HIS A 37 -1.36 -8.91 0.38
N LEU A 38 -1.88 -8.98 -0.83
CA LEU A 38 -2.14 -7.84 -1.70
C LEU A 38 -3.63 -7.72 -2.01
N LEU A 39 -4.15 -6.51 -1.87
CA LEU A 39 -5.44 -6.15 -2.45
C LEU A 39 -5.19 -5.04 -3.48
N ASN A 40 -5.45 -5.38 -4.74
CA ASN A 40 -5.34 -4.39 -5.81
C ASN A 40 -6.61 -3.56 -5.84
N ILE A 41 -6.52 -2.29 -5.51
CA ILE A 41 -7.66 -1.36 -5.54
C ILE A 41 -7.58 -0.36 -6.68
N GLY A 42 -6.49 -0.32 -7.40
CA GLY A 42 -6.31 0.60 -8.53
C GLY A 42 -4.89 0.63 -9.04
N TYR A 43 -4.18 -0.48 -8.90
CA TYR A 43 -2.81 -0.62 -9.36
C TYR A 43 -2.80 -1.22 -10.77
N ASP A 44 -2.13 -0.53 -11.69
CA ASP A 44 -1.91 -1.00 -13.05
C ASP A 44 -0.58 -1.77 -13.10
N ARG A 45 -0.65 -3.08 -13.27
CA ARG A 45 0.54 -3.95 -13.26
C ARG A 45 1.46 -3.68 -14.45
N ASP A 46 0.93 -3.25 -15.58
CA ASP A 46 1.74 -2.98 -16.77
C ASP A 46 2.55 -1.69 -16.60
N ARG A 47 1.95 -0.69 -15.97
CA ARG A 47 2.61 0.59 -15.71
C ARG A 47 3.34 0.62 -14.38
N ALA A 48 3.04 -0.32 -13.49
CA ALA A 48 3.51 -0.35 -12.11
C ALA A 48 3.19 0.95 -11.36
N THR A 49 1.97 1.44 -11.53
CA THR A 49 1.46 2.65 -10.87
C THR A 49 0.05 2.43 -10.35
N GLY A 50 -0.30 3.15 -9.29
CA GLY A 50 -1.65 3.13 -8.73
C GLY A 50 -1.71 2.70 -7.29
N TRP A 51 -2.90 2.40 -6.81
CA TRP A 51 -3.22 2.16 -5.42
C TRP A 51 -3.34 0.68 -5.10
N TYR A 52 -2.80 0.27 -3.96
CA TYR A 52 -2.89 -1.10 -3.45
C TYR A 52 -2.90 -1.10 -1.93
N VAL A 53 -3.32 -2.21 -1.36
CA VAL A 53 -3.28 -2.44 0.08
C VAL A 53 -2.41 -3.66 0.34
N ILE A 54 -1.54 -3.56 1.33
CA ILE A 54 -0.69 -4.67 1.76
C ILE A 54 -1.05 -5.00 3.20
N ARG A 55 -1.25 -6.29 3.45
CA ARG A 55 -1.38 -6.85 4.79
C ARG A 55 -0.20 -7.78 5.05
N MET A 56 0.56 -7.49 6.08
CA MET A 56 1.66 -8.33 6.54
C MET A 56 1.24 -9.02 7.83
N GLU A 57 1.41 -10.33 7.88
CA GLU A 57 1.15 -11.08 9.10
C GLU A 57 2.26 -10.84 10.13
N PRO A 58 1.96 -11.05 11.44
CA PRO A 58 2.97 -10.88 12.49
C PRO A 58 4.24 -11.69 12.20
N GLY A 59 5.39 -11.08 12.44
CA GLY A 59 6.69 -11.74 12.26
C GLY A 59 7.18 -11.82 10.81
N THR A 60 6.65 -10.98 9.92
CA THR A 60 6.96 -11.02 8.49
C THR A 60 7.91 -9.91 8.09
N ALA A 61 8.79 -10.21 7.14
CA ALA A 61 9.68 -9.24 6.51
C ALA A 61 9.53 -9.30 5.00
N SER A 62 9.57 -8.14 4.35
CA SER A 62 9.58 -8.06 2.90
C SER A 62 10.99 -8.28 2.35
N LEU A 63 11.07 -8.63 1.07
CA LEU A 63 12.36 -8.72 0.39
C LEU A 63 12.97 -7.34 0.19
N PRO A 64 14.31 -7.21 0.31
CA PRO A 64 14.97 -5.96 -0.04
C PRO A 64 14.77 -5.63 -1.50
N HIS A 65 14.50 -4.36 -1.78
CA HIS A 65 14.27 -3.89 -3.15
C HIS A 65 14.59 -2.42 -3.30
N GLU A 66 14.88 -2.01 -4.54
CA GLU A 66 15.07 -0.63 -4.91
C GLU A 66 13.78 -0.09 -5.53
N HIS A 67 13.44 1.15 -5.18
CA HIS A 67 12.27 1.81 -5.75
C HIS A 67 12.63 2.47 -7.08
N ALA A 68 12.00 2.04 -8.16
CA ALA A 68 12.11 2.69 -9.46
C ALA A 68 11.18 3.90 -9.57
N LYS A 69 10.16 3.96 -8.72
CA LYS A 69 9.10 4.97 -8.72
C LYS A 69 9.01 5.63 -7.35
N HIS A 70 8.19 6.66 -7.23
CA HIS A 70 7.78 7.13 -5.92
C HIS A 70 6.81 6.13 -5.32
N GLU A 71 7.08 5.70 -4.10
CA GLU A 71 6.22 4.79 -3.36
C GLU A 71 5.81 5.46 -2.06
N GLU A 72 4.51 5.52 -1.82
CA GLU A 72 3.96 6.21 -0.67
C GLU A 72 3.06 5.27 0.10
N TYR A 73 3.24 5.21 1.44
CA TYR A 73 2.46 4.37 2.33
C TYR A 73 1.76 5.20 3.39
N LEU A 74 0.54 4.80 3.71
CA LEU A 74 -0.16 5.23 4.92
C LEU A 74 -0.43 3.99 5.76
N ILE A 75 0.06 3.97 6.99
CA ILE A 75 -0.15 2.86 7.91
C ILE A 75 -1.55 2.97 8.51
N LEU A 76 -2.38 1.96 8.26
CA LEU A 76 -3.76 1.90 8.72
C LEU A 76 -3.89 1.18 10.03
N GLU A 77 -3.11 0.10 10.24
CA GLU A 77 -3.11 -0.69 11.47
C GLU A 77 -1.74 -1.31 11.70
N GLY A 78 -1.40 -1.51 12.96
CA GLY A 78 -0.15 -2.15 13.35
C GLY A 78 1.05 -1.24 13.21
N GLU A 79 2.18 -1.86 12.86
CA GLU A 79 3.44 -1.16 12.74
C GLU A 79 4.25 -1.71 11.57
N LEU A 80 5.09 -0.88 11.01
CA LEU A 80 6.07 -1.26 9.99
C LEU A 80 7.43 -0.75 10.45
N ILE A 81 8.41 -1.65 10.49
CA ILE A 81 9.77 -1.33 10.95
C ILE A 81 10.67 -1.32 9.73
N GLU A 82 11.27 -0.18 9.46
CA GLU A 82 12.16 -0.01 8.33
C GLU A 82 13.55 -0.56 8.61
N SER A 83 14.33 -0.78 7.55
CA SER A 83 15.68 -1.39 7.66
C SER A 83 16.65 -0.57 8.49
N ASP A 84 16.42 0.72 8.67
CA ASP A 84 17.24 1.59 9.55
C ASP A 84 16.71 1.63 10.99
N GLY A 85 15.68 0.87 11.31
CA GLY A 85 15.07 0.83 12.63
C GLY A 85 13.97 1.83 12.87
N THR A 86 13.66 2.68 11.90
CA THR A 86 12.52 3.61 12.01
C THR A 86 11.23 2.82 12.12
N VAL A 87 10.41 3.14 13.12
CA VAL A 87 9.12 2.51 13.33
C VAL A 87 8.01 3.41 12.84
N LEU A 88 7.24 2.90 11.90
CA LEU A 88 6.02 3.55 11.40
C LEU A 88 4.83 2.89 12.08
N LYS A 89 3.90 3.70 12.56
CA LYS A 89 2.72 3.23 13.27
C LYS A 89 1.45 3.79 12.66
N LYS A 90 0.32 3.32 13.11
CA LYS A 90 -0.99 3.78 12.63
C LYS A 90 -1.04 5.30 12.50
N GLY A 91 -1.41 5.75 11.31
CA GLY A 91 -1.51 7.16 10.97
C GLY A 91 -0.25 7.78 10.38
N ASP A 92 0.87 7.06 10.39
CA ASP A 92 2.11 7.56 9.78
C ASP A 92 2.05 7.41 8.27
N PHE A 93 2.53 8.44 7.60
CA PHE A 93 2.71 8.47 6.15
C PHE A 93 4.20 8.51 5.85
N ILE A 94 4.64 7.70 4.89
CA ILE A 94 6.02 7.70 4.42
C ILE A 94 6.05 7.76 2.90
N SER A 95 7.00 8.51 2.36
CA SER A 95 7.24 8.63 0.92
C SER A 95 8.67 8.22 0.62
N TYR A 96 8.83 7.25 -0.28
CA TYR A 96 10.13 6.81 -0.78
C TYR A 96 10.34 7.39 -2.17
N SER A 97 11.49 8.03 -2.36
CA SER A 97 11.86 8.57 -3.67
C SER A 97 12.50 7.49 -4.54
N PRO A 98 12.45 7.63 -5.88
CA PRO A 98 13.17 6.74 -6.76
C PRO A 98 14.65 6.64 -6.39
N GLY A 99 15.20 5.43 -6.45
CA GLY A 99 16.58 5.15 -6.07
C GLY A 99 16.76 4.77 -4.60
N SER A 100 15.75 4.91 -3.76
CA SER A 100 15.84 4.43 -2.39
C SER A 100 15.80 2.90 -2.36
N PHE A 101 16.56 2.31 -1.44
CA PHE A 101 16.67 0.86 -1.29
C PHE A 101 16.37 0.50 0.17
N HIS A 102 15.49 -0.45 0.37
CA HIS A 102 15.10 -0.88 1.71
C HIS A 102 14.44 -2.25 1.72
N ASN A 103 14.16 -2.72 2.91
CA ASN A 103 13.10 -3.66 3.19
C ASN A 103 12.42 -3.25 4.49
N SER A 104 11.28 -3.85 4.76
CA SER A 104 10.48 -3.55 5.94
C SER A 104 10.06 -4.84 6.61
N ARG A 105 9.82 -4.79 7.91
CA ARG A 105 9.31 -5.91 8.68
C ARG A 105 8.24 -5.46 9.66
N THR A 106 7.50 -6.39 10.17
CA THR A 106 6.54 -6.14 11.25
C THR A 106 6.64 -7.25 12.28
N GLU A 107 6.52 -6.92 13.54
CA GLU A 107 6.46 -7.91 14.63
C GLU A 107 5.02 -8.27 14.97
N THR A 108 4.14 -7.28 14.97
CA THR A 108 2.75 -7.44 15.42
C THR A 108 1.74 -7.52 14.30
N GLY A 109 2.17 -7.34 13.06
CA GLY A 109 1.31 -7.25 11.89
C GLY A 109 1.16 -5.81 11.42
N CYS A 110 0.81 -5.66 10.15
CA CYS A 110 0.68 -4.33 9.53
C CYS A 110 -0.37 -4.37 8.43
N LEU A 111 -1.20 -3.34 8.39
CA LEU A 111 -2.08 -3.06 7.27
C LEU A 111 -1.74 -1.66 6.76
N LEU A 112 -1.39 -1.56 5.50
CA LEU A 112 -1.05 -0.29 4.88
C LEU A 112 -1.72 -0.13 3.52
N ILE A 113 -1.99 1.11 3.15
CA ILE A 113 -2.36 1.45 1.79
C ILE A 113 -1.16 2.12 1.13
N GLY A 114 -0.86 1.71 -0.10
CA GLY A 114 0.27 2.22 -0.86
C GLY A 114 -0.15 2.77 -2.21
N HIS A 115 0.68 3.64 -2.72
CA HIS A 115 0.51 4.24 -4.03
C HIS A 115 1.87 4.41 -4.70
N ASP A 116 2.01 3.84 -5.89
CA ASP A 116 3.19 4.02 -6.71
C ASP A 116 2.87 4.98 -7.85
N ARG A 117 3.72 5.94 -8.08
CA ARG A 117 3.56 6.90 -9.17
C ARG A 117 4.87 7.19 -9.86
N ASP A 118 4.77 7.57 -11.12
CA ASP A 118 5.93 8.02 -11.86
C ASP A 118 6.50 9.30 -11.27
N PRO A 119 7.83 9.50 -11.34
CA PRO A 119 8.43 10.78 -10.98
C PRO A 119 7.82 11.91 -11.82
N TYR A 120 7.65 13.06 -11.20
CA TYR A 120 7.22 14.23 -11.97
C TYR A 120 8.26 14.56 -13.05
N ALA A 121 7.78 14.91 -14.23
CA ALA A 121 8.64 15.45 -15.25
C ALA A 121 9.17 16.83 -14.80
N GLU A 122 10.45 17.04 -14.95
CA GLU A 122 11.09 18.30 -14.61
C GLU A 122 11.30 19.16 -15.88
#